data_b1eae71913e46611bd374830e4a7db3e
#
_entry.id   b1eae71913e46611bd374830e4a7db3e
#
_cell.length_a   1.000
_cell.length_b   1.000
_cell.length_c   1.000
_cell.angle_alpha   90.00
_cell.angle_beta   90.00
_cell.angle_gamma   90.00
#
_symmetry.space_group_name_H-M   'P 1'
#
loop_
_entity.id
_entity.type
_entity.pdbx_description
1 polymer ?
#
loop_
_entity_poly.entity_id
_entity_poly.type
_entity_poly.pdbx_seq_one_letter_code
_entity_poly.pdbx_strand_id
1 'polypeptide(L)'
;MRKILIVIDMQNDFIDGSLGTKEAVGIVEDVKKKILTYDKRDVFATMDTHKENYLDTQEGKNLPVSHCIENTKGWELNKEITGLIYPENVFKKPTFGSVELAEKISEIAKEGEI
;
A
#
# COMPACT_ATOMS: atom_id res chain seq x y z
N MET A 1 -13.95 -18.62 10.11
CA MET A 1 -13.93 -17.15 9.89
C MET A 1 -12.82 -16.78 8.90
N ARG A 2 -13.17 -16.03 7.89
CA ARG A 2 -12.19 -15.56 6.90
C ARG A 2 -11.34 -14.45 7.51
N LYS A 3 -10.04 -14.55 7.37
CA LYS A 3 -9.09 -13.51 7.77
C LYS A 3 -8.56 -12.83 6.52
N ILE A 4 -8.47 -11.52 6.54
CA ILE A 4 -7.87 -10.76 5.44
C ILE A 4 -6.64 -10.01 5.96
N LEU A 5 -5.70 -9.78 5.07
CA LEU A 5 -4.49 -9.01 5.36
C LEU A 5 -4.46 -7.78 4.46
N ILE A 6 -4.24 -6.62 5.05
CA ILE A 6 -4.10 -5.37 4.31
C ILE A 6 -2.65 -4.91 4.46
N VAL A 7 -1.95 -4.83 3.33
CA VAL A 7 -0.56 -4.37 3.27
C VAL A 7 -0.59 -2.88 2.92
N ILE A 8 -0.20 -2.05 3.87
CA ILE A 8 -0.33 -0.59 3.73
C ILE A 8 0.97 0.03 3.25
N ASP A 9 0.93 0.61 2.03
CA ASP A 9 1.98 1.47 1.49
C ASP A 9 3.40 0.87 1.52
N MET A 10 3.53 -0.41 1.20
CA MET A 10 4.86 -1.04 1.08
C MET A 10 5.50 -0.68 -0.26
N GLN A 11 5.60 0.60 -0.51
CA GLN A 11 6.16 1.22 -1.71
C GLN A 11 7.62 1.59 -1.49
N ASN A 12 8.38 1.68 -2.58
CA ASN A 12 9.82 1.93 -2.48
C ASN A 12 10.17 3.21 -1.73
N ASP A 13 9.42 4.30 -1.93
CA ASP A 13 9.71 5.57 -1.24
C ASP A 13 9.60 5.48 0.28
N PHE A 14 8.74 4.62 0.81
CA PHE A 14 8.60 4.42 2.25
C PHE A 14 9.58 3.40 2.81
N ILE A 15 10.21 2.60 1.96
CA ILE A 15 11.13 1.53 2.38
C ILE A 15 12.58 1.98 2.29
N ASP A 16 13.04 2.34 1.11
CA ASP A 16 14.42 2.75 0.86
C ASP A 16 14.55 4.02 0.01
N GLY A 17 13.43 4.67 -0.31
CA GLY A 17 13.39 5.90 -1.09
C GLY A 17 13.37 7.16 -0.22
N SER A 18 12.69 8.21 -0.70
CA SER A 18 12.73 9.55 -0.09
C SER A 18 12.27 9.61 1.36
N LEU A 19 11.38 8.71 1.79
CA LEU A 19 10.90 8.60 3.17
C LEU A 19 11.28 7.26 3.79
N GLY A 20 12.27 6.57 3.24
CA GLY A 20 12.70 5.26 3.72
C GLY A 20 13.49 5.31 5.01
N THR A 21 13.51 4.19 5.73
CA THR A 21 14.27 4.02 6.97
C THR A 21 14.91 2.62 6.98
N LYS A 22 15.91 2.44 7.85
CA LYS A 22 16.53 1.11 8.05
C LYS A 22 15.51 0.12 8.59
N GLU A 23 14.63 0.57 9.46
CA GLU A 23 13.56 -0.22 10.05
C GLU A 23 12.58 -0.69 8.98
N ALA A 24 12.21 0.19 8.05
CA ALA A 24 11.33 -0.17 6.95
C ALA A 24 11.95 -1.23 6.04
N VAL A 25 13.24 -1.09 5.71
CA VAL A 25 13.97 -2.10 4.94
C VAL A 25 13.97 -3.43 5.68
N GLY A 26 14.19 -3.39 6.99
CA GLY A 26 14.28 -4.59 7.82
C GLY A 26 12.99 -5.39 7.93
N ILE A 27 11.82 -4.76 7.77
CA ILE A 27 10.53 -5.46 7.89
C ILE A 27 10.04 -6.09 6.59
N VAL A 28 10.65 -5.80 5.45
CA VAL A 28 10.18 -6.31 4.16
C VAL A 28 10.06 -7.83 4.16
N GLU A 29 11.07 -8.53 4.67
CA GLU A 29 11.06 -9.99 4.74
C GLU A 29 9.94 -10.50 5.66
N ASP A 30 9.71 -9.83 6.78
CA ASP A 30 8.63 -10.20 7.71
C ASP A 30 7.26 -9.99 7.09
N VAL A 31 7.08 -8.89 6.35
CA VAL A 31 5.84 -8.62 5.61
C VAL A 31 5.60 -9.70 4.57
N LYS A 32 6.64 -10.06 3.81
CA LYS A 32 6.58 -11.12 2.80
C LYS A 32 6.15 -12.45 3.43
N LYS A 33 6.76 -12.83 4.55
CA LYS A 33 6.40 -14.04 5.27
C LYS A 33 4.96 -14.02 5.74
N LYS A 34 4.50 -12.88 6.23
CA LYS A 34 3.11 -12.72 6.69
C LYS A 34 2.13 -12.90 5.53
N ILE A 35 2.42 -12.29 4.37
CA ILE A 35 1.59 -12.44 3.17
C ILE A 35 1.44 -13.91 2.81
N LEU A 36 2.53 -14.68 2.86
CA LEU A 36 2.53 -16.08 2.47
C LEU A 36 1.75 -16.99 3.41
N THR A 37 1.36 -16.50 4.60
CA THR A 37 0.51 -17.26 5.53
C THR A 37 -0.99 -17.12 5.20
N TYR A 38 -1.35 -16.26 4.25
CA TYR A 38 -2.73 -16.02 3.84
C TYR A 38 -2.97 -16.59 2.44
N ASP A 39 -4.22 -16.93 2.13
CA ASP A 39 -4.62 -17.20 0.76
C ASP A 39 -4.45 -15.90 -0.03
N LYS A 40 -3.90 -15.98 -1.23
CA LYS A 40 -3.60 -14.79 -2.04
C LYS A 40 -4.84 -13.93 -2.29
N ARG A 41 -6.02 -14.54 -2.40
CA ARG A 41 -7.30 -13.82 -2.56
C ARG A 41 -7.67 -12.95 -1.35
N ASP A 42 -7.09 -13.23 -0.19
CA ASP A 42 -7.37 -12.53 1.07
C ASP A 42 -6.35 -11.43 1.37
N VAL A 43 -5.42 -11.19 0.48
CA VAL A 43 -4.39 -10.15 0.65
C VAL A 43 -4.72 -8.95 -0.22
N PHE A 44 -4.78 -7.79 0.42
CA PHE A 44 -5.04 -6.50 -0.23
C PHE A 44 -3.88 -5.55 0.04
N ALA A 45 -3.70 -4.57 -0.82
CA ALA A 45 -2.64 -3.59 -0.63
C ALA A 45 -3.15 -2.19 -0.96
N THR A 46 -2.57 -1.20 -0.30
CA THR A 46 -2.79 0.20 -0.63
C THR A 46 -1.52 0.81 -1.19
N MET A 47 -1.68 1.79 -2.06
CA MET A 47 -0.59 2.58 -2.62
C MET A 47 -0.92 4.05 -2.47
N ASP A 48 -0.17 4.74 -1.61
CA ASP A 48 -0.24 6.20 -1.53
C ASP A 48 0.14 6.75 -2.91
N THR A 49 -0.65 7.66 -3.45
CA THR A 49 -0.51 8.09 -4.84
C THR A 49 -0.67 9.59 -4.94
N HIS A 50 0.41 10.28 -5.35
CA HIS A 50 0.43 11.71 -5.51
C HIS A 50 0.70 12.08 -6.96
N LYS A 51 0.32 13.28 -7.35
CA LYS A 51 0.61 13.83 -8.67
C LYS A 51 1.90 14.64 -8.63
N GLU A 52 2.42 15.02 -9.79
CA GLU A 52 3.66 15.80 -9.90
C GLU A 52 3.60 17.13 -9.14
N ASN A 53 2.41 17.67 -8.92
CA ASN A 53 2.21 18.91 -8.18
C ASN A 53 2.09 18.71 -6.67
N TYR A 54 2.56 17.58 -6.14
CA TYR A 54 2.45 17.25 -4.71
C TYR A 54 2.85 18.40 -3.79
N LEU A 55 3.98 19.06 -4.07
CA LEU A 55 4.49 20.14 -3.21
C LEU A 55 3.57 21.37 -3.18
N ASP A 56 2.69 21.52 -4.15
CA ASP A 56 1.71 22.61 -4.21
C ASP A 56 0.41 22.26 -3.47
N THR A 57 0.27 21.02 -3.01
CA THR A 57 -0.91 20.57 -2.28
C THR A 57 -0.81 20.93 -0.80
N GLN A 58 -1.94 20.89 -0.07
CA GLN A 58 -1.98 21.11 1.37
C GLN A 58 -1.08 20.10 2.09
N GLU A 59 -1.13 18.83 1.67
CA GLU A 59 -0.30 17.78 2.23
C GLU A 59 1.19 18.04 1.97
N GLY A 60 1.53 18.50 0.77
CA GLY A 60 2.92 18.84 0.40
C GLY A 60 3.46 20.03 1.19
N LYS A 61 2.60 20.95 1.62
CA LYS A 61 3.00 22.07 2.47
C LYS A 61 3.30 21.60 3.90
N ASN A 62 2.60 20.58 4.37
CA ASN A 62 2.81 20.03 5.70
C ASN A 62 4.00 19.06 5.76
N LEU A 63 4.22 18.30 4.69
CA LEU A 63 5.34 17.38 4.53
C LEU A 63 6.01 17.66 3.18
N PRO A 64 6.97 18.60 3.12
CA PRO A 64 7.56 19.05 1.85
C PRO A 64 8.61 18.08 1.29
N VAL A 65 8.28 16.80 1.23
CA VAL A 65 9.13 15.76 0.63
C VAL A 65 8.31 15.06 -0.43
N SER A 66 8.66 15.23 -1.70
CA SER A 66 8.00 14.53 -2.80
C SER A 66 8.20 13.02 -2.63
N HIS A 67 7.09 12.28 -2.67
CA HIS A 67 7.11 10.82 -2.54
C HIS A 67 5.90 10.22 -3.21
N CYS A 68 6.01 8.97 -3.62
CA CYS A 68 4.92 8.20 -4.21
C CYS A 68 4.22 8.95 -5.35
N ILE A 69 4.99 9.64 -6.19
CA ILE A 69 4.47 10.28 -7.37
C ILE A 69 4.10 9.20 -8.38
N GLU A 70 2.84 9.20 -8.80
CA GLU A 70 2.29 8.17 -9.69
C GLU A 70 3.18 7.89 -10.89
N ASN A 71 3.37 6.60 -11.19
CA ASN A 71 4.19 6.09 -12.29
C ASN A 71 5.70 6.26 -12.12
N THR A 72 6.18 6.69 -10.94
CA THR A 72 7.61 6.68 -10.65
C THR A 72 7.99 5.36 -9.96
N LYS A 73 9.30 5.04 -9.98
CA LYS A 73 9.79 3.85 -9.30
C LYS A 73 9.55 3.89 -7.79
N GLY A 74 9.65 5.08 -7.18
CA GLY A 74 9.39 5.26 -5.74
C GLY A 74 7.95 4.95 -5.36
N TRP A 75 7.01 5.18 -6.27
CA TRP A 75 5.60 4.88 -6.07
C TRP A 75 5.30 3.38 -6.13
N GLU A 76 6.07 2.61 -6.87
CA GLU A 76 5.84 1.18 -7.06
C GLU A 76 5.95 0.41 -5.75
N LEU A 77 5.16 -0.66 -5.61
CA LEU A 77 5.30 -1.60 -4.50
C LEU A 77 6.69 -2.24 -4.54
N ASN A 78 7.23 -2.58 -3.36
CA ASN A 78 8.49 -3.29 -3.27
C ASN A 78 8.45 -4.54 -4.16
N LYS A 79 9.53 -4.79 -4.89
CA LYS A 79 9.62 -5.88 -5.87
C LYS A 79 9.39 -7.27 -5.28
N GLU A 80 9.70 -7.46 -4.00
CA GLU A 80 9.49 -8.74 -3.32
C GLU A 80 8.05 -8.95 -2.88
N ILE A 81 7.26 -7.89 -2.86
CA ILE A 81 5.86 -7.91 -2.41
C ILE A 81 4.90 -7.89 -3.59
N THR A 82 5.22 -7.14 -4.65
CA THR A 82 4.29 -6.90 -5.77
C THR A 82 3.77 -8.18 -6.42
N GLY A 83 4.60 -9.21 -6.55
CA GLY A 83 4.20 -10.48 -7.15
C GLY A 83 3.35 -11.37 -6.25
N LEU A 84 3.20 -11.01 -4.99
CA LEU A 84 2.45 -11.78 -4.01
C LEU A 84 1.00 -11.31 -3.84
N ILE A 85 0.62 -10.24 -4.53
CA ILE A 85 -0.70 -9.62 -4.41
C ILE A 85 -1.33 -9.50 -5.80
N TYR A 86 -2.58 -9.91 -5.93
CA TYR A 86 -3.28 -9.76 -7.18
C TYR A 86 -3.46 -8.28 -7.55
N PRO A 87 -3.26 -7.87 -8.80
CA PRO A 87 -3.43 -6.46 -9.21
C PRO A 87 -4.80 -5.90 -8.88
N GLU A 88 -5.87 -6.71 -8.98
CA GLU A 88 -7.22 -6.29 -8.64
C GLU A 88 -7.43 -6.03 -7.14
N ASN A 89 -6.50 -6.47 -6.31
CA ASN A 89 -6.53 -6.26 -4.86
C ASN A 89 -5.66 -5.08 -4.42
N VAL A 90 -5.08 -4.33 -5.36
CA VAL A 90 -4.26 -3.16 -5.06
C VAL A 90 -5.08 -1.90 -5.28
N PHE A 91 -5.15 -1.05 -4.26
CA PHE A 91 -5.97 0.16 -4.26
C PHE A 91 -5.08 1.40 -4.12
N LYS A 92 -5.17 2.30 -5.11
CA LYS A 92 -4.46 3.58 -5.07
C LYS A 92 -5.27 4.54 -4.21
N LYS A 93 -4.60 5.31 -3.36
CA LYS A 93 -5.27 6.30 -2.52
C LYS A 93 -4.59 7.66 -2.70
N PRO A 94 -5.36 8.70 -3.08
CA PRO A 94 -4.82 10.05 -3.23
C PRO A 94 -4.66 10.77 -1.89
N THR A 95 -5.27 10.22 -0.83
CA THR A 95 -5.23 10.74 0.55
C THR A 95 -4.94 9.59 1.51
N PHE A 96 -5.10 9.82 2.82
CA PHE A 96 -4.75 8.83 3.84
C PHE A 96 -5.59 7.55 3.82
N GLY A 97 -6.77 7.57 3.23
CA GLY A 97 -7.65 6.40 3.21
C GLY A 97 -8.01 5.98 1.80
N SER A 98 -8.59 4.80 1.66
CA SER A 98 -9.11 4.29 0.41
C SER A 98 -10.59 3.94 0.57
N VAL A 99 -11.45 4.69 -0.11
CA VAL A 99 -12.89 4.43 -0.15
C VAL A 99 -13.16 3.11 -0.87
N GLU A 100 -12.43 2.85 -1.96
CA GLU A 100 -12.58 1.63 -2.76
C GLU A 100 -12.27 0.37 -1.94
N LEU A 101 -11.20 0.41 -1.14
CA LEU A 101 -10.84 -0.69 -0.26
C LEU A 101 -11.90 -0.88 0.82
N ALA A 102 -12.39 0.21 1.42
CA ALA A 102 -13.43 0.14 2.43
C ALA A 102 -14.70 -0.50 1.89
N GLU A 103 -15.10 -0.15 0.67
CA GLU A 103 -16.25 -0.73 0.00
C GLU A 103 -16.06 -2.22 -0.23
N LYS A 104 -14.88 -2.64 -0.68
CA LYS A 104 -14.56 -4.06 -0.90
C LYS A 104 -14.66 -4.86 0.38
N ILE A 105 -14.10 -4.33 1.48
CA ILE A 105 -14.17 -4.99 2.79
C ILE A 105 -15.60 -5.08 3.29
N SER A 106 -16.40 -4.03 3.08
CA SER A 106 -17.83 -4.03 3.45
C SER A 106 -18.60 -5.13 2.71
N GLU A 107 -18.32 -5.32 1.41
CA GLU A 107 -18.95 -6.40 0.63
C GLU A 107 -18.60 -7.77 1.21
N ILE A 108 -17.34 -7.99 1.55
CA ILE A 108 -16.89 -9.25 2.15
C ILE A 108 -17.59 -9.48 3.50
N ALA A 109 -17.69 -8.42 4.32
CA ALA A 109 -18.35 -8.50 5.62
C ALA A 109 -19.84 -8.84 5.51
N LYS A 110 -20.53 -8.29 4.49
CA LYS A 110 -21.93 -8.58 4.23
C LYS A 110 -22.16 -10.05 3.87
N GLU A 111 -21.16 -10.70 3.30
CA GLU A 111 -21.20 -12.13 2.99
C GLU A 111 -20.99 -12.99 4.24
N GLY A 112 -20.69 -12.35 5.39
CA GLY A 112 -20.50 -13.03 6.67
C GLY A 112 -19.19 -13.78 6.78
N GLU A 113 -18.19 -13.44 5.97
CA GLU A 113 -16.92 -14.16 5.88
C GLU A 113 -15.79 -13.58 6.74
N ILE A 114 -16.00 -12.39 7.31
CA ILE A 114 -14.98 -11.75 8.15
C ILE A 114 -15.39 -11.85 9.61
#